data_016a1b1aec2b84a510f2754285a15021
#
_entry.id   016a1b1aec2b84a510f2754285a15021
#
_cell.length_a   1.000
_cell.length_b   1.000
_cell.length_c   1.000
_cell.angle_alpha   90.00
_cell.angle_beta   90.00
_cell.angle_gamma   90.00
#
_symmetry.space_group_name_H-M   'P 1'
#
loop_
_entity.id
_entity.type
_entity.pdbx_description
1 polymer ?
#
loop_
_entity_poly.entity_id
_entity_poly.type
_entity_poly.pdbx_seq_one_letter_code
_entity_poly.pdbx_strand_id
1 'polypeptide(L)'
;MFLSLRNGYSFGYRIVMIISMEEEIYPNAPIVLMVAEIKHTAHGPLDEKQSRIISEAVKETLPIITEDVEQNLSFSAAPDGSMPQPQVSQTKALRWSSRDKRTVVTVRPDSISVETTKYRRYEDVRLLLEKSLTALADAIVPDGVTRIGLRYIDEIRVPSNDDSGIPRWDEWVDGSLLGPHDIEIGQGLLPVRNEGASAFSGGDSTRLVLRYGAQDTYVVGSTPQLRRPLPAPGPLFKLDIDSYWQPEDIPAFAPARILAMADKLHGPVRSIFEGLITDKLRNEVLRRG
;
A
#
# COMPACT_ATOMS: atom_id res chain seq x y z
N MET A 1 24.18 -54.23 -4.46
CA MET A 1 22.79 -53.98 -4.89
C MET A 1 22.21 -52.92 -3.96
N PHE A 2 22.42 -51.66 -4.31
CA PHE A 2 21.99 -50.50 -3.51
C PHE A 2 20.77 -49.88 -4.18
N LEU A 3 19.64 -49.92 -3.49
CA LEU A 3 18.40 -49.21 -3.87
C LEU A 3 18.45 -47.80 -3.29
N SER A 4 18.52 -46.79 -4.17
CA SER A 4 18.37 -45.37 -3.85
C SER A 4 16.90 -44.99 -3.94
N LEU A 5 16.28 -44.66 -2.80
CA LEU A 5 14.95 -44.05 -2.75
C LEU A 5 15.11 -42.53 -2.94
N ARG A 6 14.68 -42.00 -4.09
CA ARG A 6 14.49 -40.57 -4.32
C ARG A 6 13.13 -40.18 -3.79
N ASN A 7 13.11 -39.38 -2.74
CA ASN A 7 11.92 -38.65 -2.31
C ASN A 7 11.66 -37.49 -3.27
N GLY A 8 10.65 -37.62 -4.11
CA GLY A 8 10.14 -36.54 -4.95
C GLY A 8 9.06 -35.76 -4.19
N TYR A 9 9.38 -34.56 -3.78
CA TYR A 9 8.34 -33.61 -3.36
C TYR A 9 7.63 -33.05 -4.60
N SER A 10 6.42 -33.54 -4.85
CA SER A 10 5.53 -32.98 -5.86
C SER A 10 4.84 -31.74 -5.29
N PHE A 11 5.31 -30.55 -5.67
CA PHE A 11 4.55 -29.32 -5.50
C PHE A 11 3.41 -29.32 -6.52
N GLY A 12 2.22 -29.67 -6.08
CA GLY A 12 0.99 -29.52 -6.87
C GLY A 12 0.66 -28.06 -7.06
N TYR A 13 0.99 -27.49 -8.23
CA TYR A 13 0.45 -26.18 -8.63
C TYR A 13 -1.05 -26.33 -8.89
N ARG A 14 -1.86 -25.78 -7.99
CA ARG A 14 -3.29 -25.61 -8.21
C ARG A 14 -3.46 -24.46 -9.19
N ILE A 15 -3.67 -24.77 -10.46
CA ILE A 15 -4.08 -23.76 -11.45
C ILE A 15 -5.49 -23.31 -11.06
N VAL A 16 -5.59 -22.16 -10.41
CA VAL A 16 -6.87 -21.47 -10.21
C VAL A 16 -7.19 -20.81 -11.53
N MET A 17 -8.18 -21.32 -12.25
CA MET A 17 -8.79 -20.60 -13.36
C MET A 17 -9.37 -19.31 -12.81
N ILE A 18 -8.75 -18.18 -13.13
CA ILE A 18 -9.29 -16.86 -12.86
C ILE A 18 -10.43 -16.66 -13.88
N ILE A 19 -11.65 -17.02 -13.47
CA ILE A 19 -12.85 -16.51 -14.12
C ILE A 19 -12.84 -15.02 -13.78
N SER A 20 -12.91 -14.16 -14.79
CA SER A 20 -13.15 -12.73 -14.63
C SER A 20 -14.50 -12.54 -13.95
N MET A 21 -14.51 -12.62 -12.62
CA MET A 21 -15.63 -12.15 -11.81
C MET A 21 -15.54 -10.63 -11.83
N GLU A 22 -16.65 -9.96 -12.13
CA GLU A 22 -16.78 -8.52 -11.91
C GLU A 22 -16.26 -8.21 -10.50
N GLU A 23 -15.47 -7.16 -10.41
CA GLU A 23 -14.80 -6.80 -9.16
C GLU A 23 -15.83 -6.42 -8.10
N GLU A 24 -16.03 -7.27 -7.09
CA GLU A 24 -16.94 -6.96 -6.00
C GLU A 24 -16.41 -5.74 -5.23
N ILE A 25 -17.23 -4.69 -5.20
CA ILE A 25 -16.96 -3.48 -4.42
C ILE A 25 -17.70 -3.60 -3.11
N TYR A 26 -16.95 -3.70 -2.02
CA TYR A 26 -17.53 -3.75 -0.69
C TYR A 26 -18.01 -2.36 -0.25
N PRO A 27 -19.30 -2.19 0.11
CA PRO A 27 -19.82 -0.91 0.63
C PRO A 27 -19.05 -0.43 1.86
N ASN A 28 -18.63 -1.36 2.72
CA ASN A 28 -17.86 -1.10 3.92
C ASN A 28 -16.44 -1.66 3.80
N ALA A 29 -15.72 -1.27 2.75
CA ALA A 29 -14.33 -1.68 2.55
C ALA A 29 -13.44 -1.19 3.69
N PRO A 30 -12.52 -2.03 4.23
CA PRO A 30 -11.66 -1.68 5.35
C PRO A 30 -10.48 -0.81 4.97
N ILE A 31 -10.31 -0.47 3.68
CA ILE A 31 -9.19 0.33 3.17
C ILE A 31 -9.26 1.74 3.74
N VAL A 32 -8.24 2.09 4.50
CA VAL A 32 -8.11 3.41 5.14
C VAL A 32 -7.10 4.30 4.45
N LEU A 33 -6.19 3.70 3.67
CA LEU A 33 -5.23 4.43 2.85
C LEU A 33 -4.83 3.57 1.64
N MET A 34 -4.86 4.18 0.47
CA MET A 34 -4.22 3.66 -0.74
C MET A 34 -3.19 4.65 -1.25
N VAL A 35 -2.00 4.17 -1.57
CA VAL A 35 -0.90 4.94 -2.13
C VAL A 35 -0.43 4.29 -3.43
N ALA A 36 -0.38 5.07 -4.52
CA ALA A 36 0.36 4.72 -5.72
C ALA A 36 1.58 5.65 -5.81
N GLU A 37 2.78 5.10 -5.74
CA GLU A 37 4.04 5.85 -5.83
C GLU A 37 4.86 5.40 -7.02
N ILE A 38 5.30 6.36 -7.84
CA ILE A 38 6.23 6.15 -8.93
C ILE A 38 7.50 6.93 -8.63
N LYS A 39 8.62 6.21 -8.44
CA LYS A 39 9.95 6.80 -8.32
C LYS A 39 10.59 6.87 -9.69
N HIS A 40 11.23 7.98 -9.98
CA HIS A 40 11.88 8.27 -11.24
C HIS A 40 13.28 8.88 -11.03
N THR A 41 14.03 9.05 -12.10
CA THR A 41 15.30 9.77 -12.06
C THR A 41 15.08 11.19 -11.54
N ALA A 42 15.97 11.64 -10.65
CA ALA A 42 15.83 12.93 -10.01
C ALA A 42 15.97 14.09 -11.01
N HIS A 43 15.18 15.12 -10.79
CA HIS A 43 15.27 16.41 -11.49
C HIS A 43 15.28 17.55 -10.46
N GLY A 44 15.46 18.77 -10.92
CA GLY A 44 15.34 19.96 -10.06
C GLY A 44 13.91 20.17 -9.56
N PRO A 45 13.70 21.09 -8.58
CA PRO A 45 12.35 21.49 -8.18
C PRO A 45 11.54 21.99 -9.38
N LEU A 46 10.23 21.74 -9.38
CA LEU A 46 9.33 22.26 -10.42
C LEU A 46 9.33 23.79 -10.40
N ASP A 47 9.46 24.39 -11.58
CA ASP A 47 9.23 25.81 -11.75
C ASP A 47 7.72 26.14 -11.85
N GLU A 48 7.39 27.42 -11.94
CA GLU A 48 5.99 27.89 -12.00
C GLU A 48 5.25 27.37 -13.25
N LYS A 49 5.93 27.31 -14.40
CA LYS A 49 5.34 26.82 -15.65
C LYS A 49 5.05 25.33 -15.57
N GLN A 50 6.01 24.55 -15.07
CA GLN A 50 5.89 23.12 -14.89
C GLN A 50 4.79 22.76 -13.89
N SER A 51 4.71 23.46 -12.74
CA SER A 51 3.67 23.27 -11.74
C SER A 51 2.27 23.62 -12.29
N ARG A 52 2.17 24.60 -13.18
CA ARG A 52 0.92 24.96 -13.85
C ARG A 52 0.39 23.85 -14.77
N ILE A 53 1.29 23.15 -15.51
CA ILE A 53 0.88 22.02 -16.36
C ILE A 53 0.20 20.94 -15.52
N ILE A 54 0.80 20.57 -14.39
CA ILE A 54 0.24 19.56 -13.50
C ILE A 54 -1.07 20.07 -12.87
N SER A 55 -1.10 21.34 -12.43
CA SER A 55 -2.30 21.96 -11.86
C SER A 55 -3.49 21.89 -12.82
N GLU A 56 -3.32 22.23 -14.10
CA GLU A 56 -4.38 22.18 -15.09
C GLU A 56 -4.92 20.76 -15.30
N ALA A 57 -4.05 19.75 -15.24
CA ALA A 57 -4.46 18.35 -15.44
C ALA A 57 -5.31 17.81 -14.28
N VAL A 58 -5.08 18.27 -13.04
CA VAL A 58 -5.72 17.70 -11.84
C VAL A 58 -6.72 18.66 -11.15
N LYS A 59 -6.85 19.93 -11.57
CA LYS A 59 -7.61 20.99 -10.88
C LYS A 59 -9.08 20.67 -10.60
N GLU A 60 -9.72 19.89 -11.46
CA GLU A 60 -11.13 19.51 -11.28
C GLU A 60 -11.31 18.65 -10.02
N THR A 61 -10.35 17.78 -9.75
CA THR A 61 -10.37 16.86 -8.60
C THR A 61 -9.58 17.43 -7.42
N LEU A 62 -8.46 18.11 -7.68
CA LEU A 62 -7.48 18.55 -6.69
C LEU A 62 -7.17 20.05 -6.83
N PRO A 63 -8.10 20.95 -6.47
CA PRO A 63 -7.97 22.40 -6.71
C PRO A 63 -7.05 23.12 -5.72
N ILE A 64 -6.59 22.49 -4.64
CA ILE A 64 -5.81 23.14 -3.59
C ILE A 64 -4.34 22.78 -3.76
N ILE A 65 -3.49 23.80 -3.94
CA ILE A 65 -2.05 23.64 -4.08
C ILE A 65 -1.36 24.08 -2.79
N THR A 66 -0.40 23.27 -2.33
CA THR A 66 0.48 23.60 -1.20
C THR A 66 1.91 23.22 -1.53
N GLU A 67 2.87 24.01 -1.05
CA GLU A 67 4.28 23.68 -1.07
C GLU A 67 4.71 23.30 0.36
N ASP A 68 5.39 22.17 0.49
CA ASP A 68 5.96 21.71 1.76
C ASP A 68 7.46 21.50 1.61
N VAL A 69 8.18 21.69 2.72
CA VAL A 69 9.59 21.33 2.83
C VAL A 69 9.68 20.10 3.72
N GLU A 70 9.98 18.97 3.13
CA GLU A 70 10.18 17.70 3.85
C GLU A 70 11.63 17.62 4.33
N GLN A 71 11.82 17.31 5.61
CA GLN A 71 13.14 17.05 6.17
C GLN A 71 13.39 15.53 6.18
N ASN A 72 14.44 15.11 5.49
CA ASN A 72 14.87 13.72 5.46
C ASN A 72 16.11 13.58 6.34
N LEU A 73 16.04 12.69 7.33
CA LEU A 73 17.15 12.31 8.17
C LEU A 73 17.73 10.99 7.66
N SER A 74 18.97 11.02 7.21
CA SER A 74 19.69 9.81 6.79
C SER A 74 20.89 9.56 7.69
N PHE A 75 21.17 8.28 7.95
CA PHE A 75 22.35 7.84 8.69
C PHE A 75 23.20 7.02 7.72
N SER A 76 24.39 7.51 7.40
CA SER A 76 25.36 6.73 6.62
C SER A 76 26.38 6.12 7.55
N ALA A 77 26.59 4.80 7.45
CA ALA A 77 27.68 4.15 8.19
C ALA A 77 29.02 4.72 7.69
N ALA A 78 29.85 5.22 8.61
CA ALA A 78 31.18 5.67 8.25
C ALA A 78 32.09 4.46 7.99
N PRO A 79 32.92 4.48 6.91
CA PRO A 79 33.80 3.36 6.58
C PRO A 79 34.85 3.06 7.66
N ASP A 80 35.12 4.02 8.54
CA ASP A 80 36.11 3.94 9.63
C ASP A 80 35.53 3.47 10.96
N GLY A 81 34.23 3.10 11.00
CA GLY A 81 33.53 2.64 12.21
C GLY A 81 33.18 3.75 13.20
N SER A 82 33.36 5.03 12.83
CA SER A 82 32.91 6.15 13.65
C SER A 82 31.37 6.19 13.71
N MET A 83 30.82 6.84 14.75
CA MET A 83 29.36 6.98 14.87
C MET A 83 28.78 7.71 13.66
N PRO A 84 27.74 7.15 13.00
CA PRO A 84 27.12 7.79 11.86
C PRO A 84 26.57 9.16 12.26
N GLN A 85 26.99 10.20 11.58
CA GLN A 85 26.41 11.53 11.77
C GLN A 85 25.11 11.64 10.99
N PRO A 86 24.03 12.15 11.61
CA PRO A 86 22.79 12.38 10.89
C PRO A 86 22.97 13.44 9.82
N GLN A 87 22.64 13.11 8.59
CA GLN A 87 22.55 14.06 7.50
C GLN A 87 21.10 14.50 7.34
N VAL A 88 20.85 15.79 7.53
CA VAL A 88 19.53 16.38 7.29
C VAL A 88 19.53 16.96 5.89
N SER A 89 18.70 16.41 5.01
CA SER A 89 18.41 17.00 3.70
C SER A 89 16.99 17.55 3.68
N GLN A 90 16.81 18.65 2.95
CA GLN A 90 15.50 19.26 2.75
C GLN A 90 15.07 19.03 1.30
N THR A 91 13.86 18.51 1.13
CA THR A 91 13.26 18.27 -0.18
C THR A 91 11.98 19.08 -0.30
N LYS A 92 11.88 19.89 -1.35
CA LYS A 92 10.62 20.57 -1.67
C LYS A 92 9.64 19.59 -2.31
N ALA A 93 8.41 19.59 -1.82
CA ALA A 93 7.31 18.82 -2.37
C ALA A 93 6.15 19.75 -2.72
N LEU A 94 5.63 19.62 -3.94
CA LEU A 94 4.39 20.27 -4.34
C LEU A 94 3.24 19.29 -4.21
N ARG A 95 2.13 19.74 -3.62
CA ARG A 95 0.94 18.93 -3.37
C ARG A 95 -0.30 19.57 -3.95
N TRP A 96 -1.10 18.75 -4.64
CA TRP A 96 -2.45 19.08 -5.09
C TRP A 96 -3.44 18.23 -4.31
N SER A 97 -4.37 18.84 -3.61
CA SER A 97 -5.32 18.13 -2.77
C SER A 97 -6.78 18.44 -3.10
N SER A 98 -7.64 17.47 -2.86
CA SER A 98 -9.09 17.66 -2.86
C SER A 98 -9.53 18.63 -1.77
N ARG A 99 -10.73 19.24 -1.90
CA ARG A 99 -11.26 20.20 -0.92
C ARG A 99 -11.43 19.59 0.47
N ASP A 100 -11.77 18.31 0.55
CA ASP A 100 -11.87 17.55 1.80
C ASP A 100 -10.51 17.03 2.30
N LYS A 101 -9.43 17.25 1.52
CA LYS A 101 -8.08 16.76 1.78
C LYS A 101 -7.98 15.24 1.96
N ARG A 102 -8.86 14.48 1.31
CA ARG A 102 -8.85 13.03 1.39
C ARG A 102 -8.13 12.35 0.22
N THR A 103 -7.81 13.13 -0.82
CA THR A 103 -7.02 12.69 -1.97
C THR A 103 -5.97 13.74 -2.29
N VAL A 104 -4.74 13.31 -2.49
CA VAL A 104 -3.58 14.17 -2.70
C VAL A 104 -2.70 13.59 -3.79
N VAL A 105 -2.21 14.42 -4.70
CA VAL A 105 -1.07 14.13 -5.58
C VAL A 105 0.12 14.91 -5.04
N THR A 106 1.23 14.24 -4.83
CA THR A 106 2.49 14.87 -4.38
C THR A 106 3.56 14.65 -5.43
N VAL A 107 4.24 15.71 -5.84
CA VAL A 107 5.43 15.66 -6.71
C VAL A 107 6.65 16.10 -5.94
N ARG A 108 7.67 15.25 -5.94
CA ARG A 108 9.00 15.46 -5.38
C ARG A 108 10.03 15.42 -6.50
N PRO A 109 11.27 15.83 -6.26
CA PRO A 109 12.32 15.77 -7.29
C PRO A 109 12.55 14.38 -7.89
N ASP A 110 12.22 13.31 -7.19
CA ASP A 110 12.49 11.92 -7.57
C ASP A 110 11.24 11.01 -7.56
N SER A 111 10.07 11.57 -7.33
CA SER A 111 8.84 10.77 -7.26
C SER A 111 7.56 11.56 -7.47
N ILE A 112 6.54 10.84 -7.90
CA ILE A 112 5.15 11.29 -7.86
C ILE A 112 4.32 10.25 -7.13
N SER A 113 3.43 10.69 -6.24
CA SER A 113 2.48 9.82 -5.53
C SER A 113 1.04 10.32 -5.65
N VAL A 114 0.12 9.37 -5.72
CA VAL A 114 -1.33 9.56 -5.53
C VAL A 114 -1.71 8.86 -4.24
N GLU A 115 -2.27 9.60 -3.30
CA GLU A 115 -2.66 9.09 -1.98
C GLU A 115 -4.14 9.38 -1.72
N THR A 116 -4.88 8.39 -1.23
CA THR A 116 -6.29 8.61 -0.88
C THR A 116 -6.71 7.83 0.37
N THR A 117 -7.45 8.53 1.25
CA THR A 117 -8.19 7.94 2.37
C THR A 117 -9.68 7.77 2.05
N LYS A 118 -10.07 7.99 0.79
CA LYS A 118 -11.42 7.86 0.26
C LYS A 118 -11.44 6.86 -0.91
N TYR A 119 -10.75 5.75 -0.72
CA TYR A 119 -10.69 4.71 -1.74
C TYR A 119 -12.07 4.09 -1.94
N ARG A 120 -12.45 3.87 -3.19
CA ARG A 120 -13.64 3.14 -3.59
C ARG A 120 -13.29 1.96 -4.49
N ARG A 121 -12.51 2.24 -5.54
CA ARG A 121 -12.07 1.26 -6.53
C ARG A 121 -10.77 1.73 -7.17
N TYR A 122 -10.04 0.78 -7.73
CA TYR A 122 -8.73 1.05 -8.32
C TYR A 122 -8.80 2.00 -9.52
N GLU A 123 -9.86 1.91 -10.34
CA GLU A 123 -10.03 2.73 -11.53
C GLU A 123 -10.03 4.23 -11.23
N ASP A 124 -10.57 4.65 -10.09
CA ASP A 124 -10.59 6.06 -9.70
C ASP A 124 -9.16 6.58 -9.43
N VAL A 125 -8.34 5.77 -8.75
CA VAL A 125 -6.92 6.10 -8.49
C VAL A 125 -6.10 6.01 -9.77
N ARG A 126 -6.33 4.98 -10.58
CA ARG A 126 -5.68 4.76 -11.87
C ARG A 126 -5.88 5.94 -12.82
N LEU A 127 -7.11 6.46 -12.93
CA LEU A 127 -7.42 7.62 -13.77
C LEU A 127 -6.69 8.88 -13.30
N LEU A 128 -6.64 9.11 -11.97
CA LEU A 128 -5.91 10.24 -11.42
C LEU A 128 -4.39 10.08 -11.62
N LEU A 129 -3.88 8.87 -11.45
CA LEU A 129 -2.47 8.55 -11.70
C LEU A 129 -2.12 8.79 -13.19
N GLU A 130 -2.96 8.37 -14.13
CA GLU A 130 -2.78 8.59 -15.56
C GLU A 130 -2.67 10.08 -15.91
N LYS A 131 -3.63 10.89 -15.44
CA LYS A 131 -3.61 12.35 -15.63
C LYS A 131 -2.33 12.97 -15.07
N SER A 132 -1.94 12.54 -13.86
CA SER A 132 -0.78 13.08 -13.17
C SER A 132 0.54 12.68 -13.84
N LEU A 133 0.67 11.44 -14.30
CA LEU A 133 1.88 10.95 -15.00
C LEU A 133 2.03 11.59 -16.37
N THR A 134 0.94 11.78 -17.11
CA THR A 134 0.97 12.46 -18.39
C THR A 134 1.40 13.91 -18.21
N ALA A 135 0.81 14.62 -17.26
CA ALA A 135 1.18 15.99 -16.97
C ALA A 135 2.63 16.13 -16.47
N LEU A 136 3.12 15.17 -15.67
CA LEU A 136 4.52 15.14 -15.24
C LEU A 136 5.46 14.95 -16.42
N ALA A 137 5.15 14.03 -17.34
CA ALA A 137 5.93 13.81 -18.56
C ALA A 137 5.97 15.05 -19.46
N ASP A 138 4.88 15.80 -19.54
CA ASP A 138 4.81 17.05 -20.31
C ASP A 138 5.60 18.20 -19.62
N ALA A 139 5.67 18.17 -18.29
CA ALA A 139 6.31 19.22 -17.50
C ALA A 139 7.84 19.07 -17.40
N ILE A 140 8.35 17.86 -17.14
CA ILE A 140 9.78 17.63 -16.80
C ILE A 140 10.45 16.53 -17.60
N VAL A 141 9.71 15.65 -18.26
CA VAL A 141 10.24 14.50 -19.03
C VAL A 141 11.32 13.74 -18.23
N PRO A 142 10.95 13.02 -17.14
CA PRO A 142 11.95 12.23 -16.40
C PRO A 142 12.64 11.22 -17.31
N ASP A 143 13.94 10.98 -17.15
CA ASP A 143 14.69 10.05 -18.01
C ASP A 143 14.21 8.60 -17.82
N GLY A 144 13.91 8.21 -16.60
CA GLY A 144 13.52 6.82 -16.34
C GLY A 144 12.79 6.58 -15.03
N VAL A 145 12.33 5.35 -14.86
CA VAL A 145 11.58 4.87 -13.68
C VAL A 145 12.46 3.94 -12.87
N THR A 146 12.52 4.13 -11.56
CA THR A 146 13.30 3.32 -10.63
C THR A 146 12.45 2.43 -9.73
N ARG A 147 11.17 2.78 -9.49
CA ARG A 147 10.22 1.96 -8.72
C ARG A 147 8.78 2.34 -9.07
N ILE A 148 7.90 1.36 -9.09
CA ILE A 148 6.44 1.55 -9.11
C ILE A 148 5.90 0.75 -7.92
N GLY A 149 5.11 1.38 -7.04
CA GLY A 149 4.52 0.73 -5.87
C GLY A 149 3.06 1.09 -5.66
N LEU A 150 2.28 0.09 -5.28
CA LEU A 150 0.90 0.22 -4.82
C LEU A 150 0.82 -0.32 -3.41
N ARG A 151 0.42 0.52 -2.45
CA ARG A 151 0.27 0.12 -1.05
C ARG A 151 -1.15 0.35 -0.60
N TYR A 152 -1.72 -0.68 0.03
CA TYR A 152 -3.06 -0.68 0.60
C TYR A 152 -2.96 -0.95 2.09
N ILE A 153 -3.60 -0.13 2.89
CA ILE A 153 -3.67 -0.30 4.34
C ILE A 153 -5.13 -0.45 4.72
N ASP A 154 -5.44 -1.61 5.31
CA ASP A 154 -6.75 -1.96 5.81
C ASP A 154 -6.77 -1.92 7.33
N GLU A 155 -7.87 -1.41 7.90
CA GLU A 155 -8.22 -1.53 9.31
C GLU A 155 -9.53 -2.30 9.41
N ILE A 156 -9.44 -3.61 9.55
CA ILE A 156 -10.58 -4.48 9.75
C ILE A 156 -11.09 -4.30 11.19
N ARG A 157 -12.29 -3.74 11.33
CA ARG A 157 -12.98 -3.55 12.60
C ARG A 157 -14.23 -4.39 12.62
N VAL A 158 -14.39 -5.17 13.67
CA VAL A 158 -15.47 -6.14 13.80
C VAL A 158 -16.12 -6.02 15.18
N PRO A 159 -17.36 -6.45 15.35
CA PRO A 159 -17.99 -6.52 16.67
C PRO A 159 -17.21 -7.48 17.58
N SER A 160 -17.04 -7.12 18.85
CA SER A 160 -16.63 -8.09 19.88
C SER A 160 -17.89 -8.83 20.37
N ASN A 161 -17.77 -10.13 20.53
CA ASN A 161 -18.90 -10.99 20.91
C ASN A 161 -18.97 -11.26 22.41
N ASP A 162 -18.02 -10.73 23.20
CA ASP A 162 -17.94 -10.97 24.64
C ASP A 162 -17.60 -9.70 25.43
N ASP A 163 -17.65 -9.82 26.74
CA ASP A 163 -17.36 -8.74 27.69
C ASP A 163 -15.88 -8.31 27.73
N SER A 164 -15.00 -9.06 27.07
CA SER A 164 -13.56 -8.71 26.99
C SER A 164 -13.31 -7.51 26.06
N GLY A 165 -14.22 -7.25 25.14
CA GLY A 165 -14.07 -6.21 24.12
C GLY A 165 -13.03 -6.56 23.02
N ILE A 166 -12.41 -7.75 23.09
CA ILE A 166 -11.40 -8.21 22.11
C ILE A 166 -12.08 -9.14 21.11
N PRO A 167 -12.04 -8.86 19.79
CA PRO A 167 -12.62 -9.75 18.79
C PRO A 167 -11.90 -11.11 18.73
N ARG A 168 -12.64 -12.14 18.48
CA ARG A 168 -12.08 -13.45 18.11
C ARG A 168 -11.64 -13.42 16.66
N TRP A 169 -10.37 -13.08 16.42
CA TRP A 169 -9.84 -12.87 15.09
C TRP A 169 -9.87 -14.11 14.20
N ASP A 170 -9.85 -15.32 14.77
CA ASP A 170 -10.02 -16.60 14.07
C ASP A 170 -11.38 -16.73 13.33
N GLU A 171 -12.36 -15.96 13.72
CA GLU A 171 -13.66 -15.92 13.03
C GLU A 171 -13.64 -14.98 11.80
N TRP A 172 -12.73 -14.01 11.75
CA TRP A 172 -12.78 -12.90 10.81
C TRP A 172 -11.65 -12.90 9.76
N VAL A 173 -10.50 -13.43 10.13
CA VAL A 173 -9.34 -13.53 9.24
C VAL A 173 -8.87 -14.97 9.13
N ASP A 174 -8.15 -15.28 8.04
CA ASP A 174 -7.61 -16.63 7.83
C ASP A 174 -6.61 -17.02 8.93
N GLY A 175 -6.66 -18.28 9.37
CA GLY A 175 -5.81 -18.81 10.44
C GLY A 175 -4.30 -18.66 10.18
N SER A 176 -3.87 -18.59 8.91
CA SER A 176 -2.47 -18.34 8.56
C SER A 176 -1.92 -17.02 9.08
N LEU A 177 -2.79 -16.04 9.37
CA LEU A 177 -2.43 -14.75 9.95
C LEU A 177 -2.29 -14.77 11.47
N LEU A 178 -2.78 -15.82 12.13
CA LEU A 178 -2.83 -15.89 13.59
C LEU A 178 -1.59 -16.55 14.18
N GLY A 179 -0.89 -17.36 13.38
CA GLY A 179 0.38 -17.99 13.79
C GLY A 179 0.21 -18.83 15.05
N PRO A 180 1.02 -18.61 16.11
CA PRO A 180 0.99 -19.41 17.33
C PRO A 180 -0.19 -19.12 18.27
N HIS A 181 -1.15 -18.28 17.90
CA HIS A 181 -2.30 -17.93 18.75
C HIS A 181 -3.22 -19.12 19.04
N ASP A 182 -3.25 -20.13 18.16
CA ASP A 182 -4.03 -21.35 18.34
C ASP A 182 -3.31 -22.40 19.20
N ILE A 183 -2.09 -22.12 19.67
CA ILE A 183 -1.34 -23.01 20.53
C ILE A 183 -1.77 -22.79 21.98
N GLU A 184 -2.30 -23.82 22.63
CA GLU A 184 -2.57 -23.79 24.07
C GLU A 184 -1.25 -23.78 24.85
N ILE A 185 -0.88 -22.60 25.40
CA ILE A 185 0.39 -22.41 26.13
C ILE A 185 0.26 -22.90 27.58
N GLY A 186 -0.96 -23.09 28.08
CA GLY A 186 -1.25 -23.46 29.48
C GLY A 186 -1.22 -22.26 30.44
N GLN A 187 -1.48 -22.52 31.73
CA GLN A 187 -1.46 -21.52 32.81
C GLN A 187 -2.37 -20.29 32.60
N GLY A 188 -3.38 -20.37 31.72
CA GLY A 188 -4.32 -19.29 31.44
C GLY A 188 -3.69 -18.10 30.68
N LEU A 189 -2.56 -18.29 30.02
CA LEU A 189 -1.96 -17.27 29.15
C LEU A 189 -2.83 -17.10 27.91
N LEU A 190 -3.24 -15.84 27.66
CA LEU A 190 -4.00 -15.44 26.49
C LEU A 190 -3.12 -14.59 25.56
N PRO A 191 -3.27 -14.74 24.23
CA PRO A 191 -2.56 -13.90 23.28
C PRO A 191 -3.08 -12.46 23.37
N VAL A 192 -2.17 -11.50 23.55
CA VAL A 192 -2.48 -10.06 23.64
C VAL A 192 -2.09 -9.28 22.38
N ARG A 193 -1.19 -9.82 21.57
CA ARG A 193 -0.71 -9.18 20.35
C ARG A 193 -0.23 -10.21 19.35
N ASN A 194 -0.56 -9.98 18.09
CA ASN A 194 -0.04 -10.75 16.96
C ASN A 194 0.43 -9.79 15.87
N GLU A 195 1.66 -9.95 15.41
CA GLU A 195 2.19 -9.21 14.26
C GLU A 195 3.05 -10.15 13.42
N GLY A 196 2.93 -10.02 12.10
CA GLY A 196 3.72 -10.80 11.16
C GLY A 196 4.02 -10.04 9.87
N ALA A 197 4.96 -10.59 9.11
CA ALA A 197 5.28 -10.12 7.78
C ALA A 197 5.62 -11.30 6.87
N SER A 198 5.12 -11.23 5.63
CA SER A 198 5.43 -12.18 4.57
C SER A 198 5.85 -11.42 3.32
N ALA A 199 6.88 -11.91 2.63
CA ALA A 199 7.35 -11.34 1.38
C ALA A 199 7.27 -12.37 0.27
N PHE A 200 6.72 -11.96 -0.88
CA PHE A 200 6.57 -12.76 -2.07
C PHE A 200 7.38 -12.14 -3.19
N SER A 201 8.11 -12.96 -3.95
CA SER A 201 8.87 -12.54 -5.12
C SER A 201 8.20 -13.11 -6.37
N GLY A 202 7.85 -12.25 -7.29
CA GLY A 202 7.33 -12.63 -8.61
C GLY A 202 8.40 -12.56 -9.70
N GLY A 203 8.04 -12.87 -10.93
CA GLY A 203 8.88 -12.62 -12.11
C GLY A 203 9.04 -11.12 -12.35
N ASP A 204 9.99 -10.75 -13.23
CA ASP A 204 10.23 -9.38 -13.71
C ASP A 204 10.46 -8.36 -12.58
N SER A 205 11.19 -8.73 -11.53
CA SER A 205 11.51 -7.85 -10.38
C SER A 205 10.29 -7.31 -9.63
N THR A 206 9.15 -8.02 -9.68
CA THR A 206 7.96 -7.71 -8.88
C THR A 206 8.04 -8.35 -7.50
N ARG A 207 7.53 -7.64 -6.49
CA ARG A 207 7.44 -8.13 -5.11
C ARG A 207 6.12 -7.69 -4.47
N LEU A 208 5.67 -8.49 -3.51
CA LEU A 208 4.56 -8.14 -2.63
C LEU A 208 4.99 -8.40 -1.18
N VAL A 209 4.80 -7.40 -0.33
CA VAL A 209 5.06 -7.50 1.11
C VAL A 209 3.74 -7.30 1.84
N LEU A 210 3.35 -8.29 2.62
CA LEU A 210 2.22 -8.24 3.54
C LEU A 210 2.76 -8.05 4.96
N ARG A 211 2.28 -7.03 5.67
CA ARG A 211 2.44 -6.89 7.13
C ARG A 211 1.08 -6.90 7.76
N TYR A 212 0.92 -7.63 8.84
CA TYR A 212 -0.40 -7.83 9.44
C TYR A 212 -0.31 -7.92 10.96
N GLY A 213 -1.45 -7.73 11.61
CA GLY A 213 -1.55 -7.97 13.04
C GLY A 213 -2.69 -7.25 13.73
N ALA A 214 -3.07 -7.76 14.91
CA ALA A 214 -4.07 -7.14 15.77
C ALA A 214 -3.47 -5.93 16.52
N GLN A 215 -4.22 -4.84 16.60
CA GLN A 215 -3.84 -3.57 17.23
C GLN A 215 -5.06 -2.94 17.93
N ASP A 216 -4.78 -2.07 18.92
CA ASP A 216 -5.82 -1.37 19.68
C ASP A 216 -6.03 0.08 19.24
N THR A 217 -5.23 0.56 18.28
CA THR A 217 -5.25 1.95 17.84
C THR A 217 -5.30 2.06 16.31
N TYR A 218 -5.33 3.29 15.80
CA TYR A 218 -5.31 3.54 14.36
C TYR A 218 -3.95 3.19 13.73
N VAL A 219 -3.97 2.55 12.56
CA VAL A 219 -2.76 2.34 11.73
C VAL A 219 -2.41 3.61 10.98
N VAL A 220 -3.45 4.32 10.48
CA VAL A 220 -3.31 5.55 9.71
C VAL A 220 -3.98 6.69 10.46
N GLY A 221 -3.20 7.68 10.85
CA GLY A 221 -3.69 8.93 11.44
C GLY A 221 -4.09 9.95 10.37
N SER A 222 -4.67 11.07 10.81
CA SER A 222 -4.93 12.23 9.98
C SER A 222 -3.74 13.17 10.02
N THR A 223 -3.34 13.73 8.88
CA THR A 223 -2.30 14.77 8.79
C THR A 223 -2.91 16.07 8.27
N PRO A 224 -2.21 17.22 8.39
CA PRO A 224 -2.66 18.47 7.78
C PRO A 224 -2.83 18.37 6.25
N GLN A 225 -2.06 17.50 5.60
CA GLN A 225 -2.02 17.31 4.15
C GLN A 225 -3.01 16.26 3.67
N LEU A 226 -3.20 15.18 4.45
CA LEU A 226 -4.11 14.08 4.11
C LEU A 226 -5.00 13.75 5.31
N ARG A 227 -6.27 14.08 5.22
CA ARG A 227 -7.27 13.87 6.27
C ARG A 227 -7.93 12.51 6.15
N ARG A 228 -8.24 11.95 7.29
CA ARG A 228 -9.04 10.75 7.44
C ARG A 228 -10.09 10.95 8.55
N PRO A 229 -11.37 10.67 8.30
CA PRO A 229 -12.34 10.52 9.40
C PRO A 229 -11.94 9.33 10.26
N LEU A 230 -11.69 9.56 11.54
CA LEU A 230 -11.31 8.51 12.48
C LEU A 230 -12.57 7.96 13.15
N PRO A 231 -12.82 6.63 13.12
CA PRO A 231 -13.88 6.01 13.92
C PRO A 231 -13.52 6.09 15.41
N ALA A 232 -14.41 5.62 16.29
CA ALA A 232 -14.09 5.47 17.71
C ALA A 232 -12.84 4.56 17.87
N PRO A 233 -11.95 4.84 18.84
CA PRO A 233 -10.83 3.95 19.17
C PRO A 233 -11.35 2.54 19.54
N GLY A 234 -10.57 1.53 19.23
CA GLY A 234 -10.90 0.14 19.54
C GLY A 234 -10.05 -0.84 18.76
N PRO A 235 -10.18 -2.13 19.06
CA PRO A 235 -9.39 -3.18 18.42
C PRO A 235 -9.65 -3.21 16.91
N LEU A 236 -8.59 -3.50 16.18
CA LEU A 236 -8.60 -3.68 14.73
C LEU A 236 -7.59 -4.74 14.32
N PHE A 237 -7.80 -5.35 13.16
CA PHE A 237 -6.79 -6.15 12.49
C PHE A 237 -6.26 -5.39 11.27
N LYS A 238 -4.96 -5.17 11.26
CA LYS A 238 -4.26 -4.50 10.16
C LYS A 238 -3.90 -5.49 9.07
N LEU A 239 -4.17 -5.12 7.81
CA LEU A 239 -3.46 -5.64 6.64
C LEU A 239 -2.77 -4.46 5.95
N ASP A 240 -1.47 -4.57 5.70
CA ASP A 240 -0.65 -3.56 5.02
C ASP A 240 0.05 -4.27 3.87
N ILE A 241 -0.47 -4.10 2.67
CA ILE A 241 -0.07 -4.81 1.46
C ILE A 241 0.65 -3.83 0.55
N ASP A 242 1.96 -4.02 0.34
CA ASP A 242 2.81 -3.23 -0.57
C ASP A 242 3.23 -4.11 -1.75
N SER A 243 2.62 -3.89 -2.90
CA SER A 243 2.95 -4.55 -4.16
C SER A 243 3.77 -3.59 -5.01
N TYR A 244 5.00 -3.99 -5.39
CA TYR A 244 5.89 -3.10 -6.12
C TYR A 244 6.73 -3.81 -7.18
N TRP A 245 7.16 -3.01 -8.14
CA TRP A 245 8.15 -3.36 -9.14
C TRP A 245 9.37 -2.46 -9.00
N GLN A 246 10.55 -3.07 -8.97
CA GLN A 246 11.82 -2.36 -8.89
C GLN A 246 12.80 -3.05 -9.84
N PRO A 247 12.97 -2.51 -11.06
CA PRO A 247 13.82 -3.10 -12.06
C PRO A 247 15.31 -2.97 -11.71
N GLU A 248 16.13 -3.84 -12.27
CA GLU A 248 17.59 -3.75 -12.16
C GLU A 248 18.13 -2.60 -13.01
N ASP A 249 17.62 -2.46 -14.25
CA ASP A 249 17.90 -1.34 -15.14
C ASP A 249 16.88 -0.22 -14.96
N ILE A 250 17.20 0.97 -15.43
CA ILE A 250 16.30 2.14 -15.39
C ILE A 250 15.62 2.28 -16.76
N PRO A 251 14.40 1.75 -16.96
CA PRO A 251 13.68 1.92 -18.21
C PRO A 251 13.19 3.36 -18.37
N ALA A 252 13.04 3.80 -19.62
CA ALA A 252 12.54 5.12 -19.95
C ALA A 252 11.18 5.41 -19.30
N PHE A 253 10.99 6.65 -18.83
CA PHE A 253 9.73 7.11 -18.27
C PHE A 253 8.65 7.16 -19.36
N ALA A 254 7.69 6.26 -19.30
CA ALA A 254 6.59 6.18 -20.26
C ALA A 254 5.26 5.95 -19.51
N PRO A 255 4.37 6.96 -19.42
CA PRO A 255 3.12 6.87 -18.65
C PRO A 255 2.30 5.60 -18.93
N ALA A 256 2.13 5.22 -20.19
CA ALA A 256 1.37 4.04 -20.56
C ALA A 256 1.99 2.72 -20.03
N ARG A 257 3.33 2.62 -20.03
CA ARG A 257 4.03 1.44 -19.48
C ARG A 257 3.97 1.41 -17.96
N ILE A 258 4.06 2.58 -17.33
CA ILE A 258 3.93 2.73 -15.86
C ILE A 258 2.54 2.28 -15.42
N LEU A 259 1.48 2.72 -16.12
CA LEU A 259 0.10 2.33 -15.84
C LEU A 259 -0.13 0.83 -16.05
N ALA A 260 0.37 0.26 -17.14
CA ALA A 260 0.27 -1.19 -17.38
C ALA A 260 0.97 -2.00 -16.25
N MET A 261 2.10 -1.51 -15.74
CA MET A 261 2.77 -2.14 -14.60
C MET A 261 1.97 -1.95 -13.30
N ALA A 262 1.40 -0.78 -13.05
CA ALA A 262 0.52 -0.56 -11.90
C ALA A 262 -0.72 -1.49 -11.95
N ASP A 263 -1.33 -1.67 -13.12
CA ASP A 263 -2.43 -2.63 -13.32
C ASP A 263 -1.98 -4.08 -12.98
N LYS A 264 -0.78 -4.49 -13.40
CA LYS A 264 -0.20 -5.79 -13.07
C LYS A 264 0.05 -5.95 -11.56
N LEU A 265 0.45 -4.90 -10.86
CA LEU A 265 0.70 -4.90 -9.42
C LEU A 265 -0.59 -4.92 -8.59
N HIS A 266 -1.70 -4.41 -9.10
CA HIS A 266 -2.99 -4.39 -8.41
C HIS A 266 -3.60 -5.78 -8.24
N GLY A 267 -3.56 -6.63 -9.26
CA GLY A 267 -4.16 -7.97 -9.22
C GLY A 267 -3.78 -8.82 -8.00
N PRO A 268 -2.48 -9.00 -7.69
CA PRO A 268 -2.04 -9.75 -6.52
C PRO A 268 -2.52 -9.18 -5.18
N VAL A 269 -2.65 -7.85 -5.06
CA VAL A 269 -3.15 -7.20 -3.83
C VAL A 269 -4.56 -7.67 -3.51
N ARG A 270 -5.43 -7.68 -4.52
CA ARG A 270 -6.79 -8.18 -4.35
C ARG A 270 -6.81 -9.66 -4.02
N SER A 271 -6.06 -10.47 -4.75
CA SER A 271 -6.03 -11.92 -4.55
C SER A 271 -5.60 -12.28 -3.12
N ILE A 272 -4.59 -11.60 -2.58
CA ILE A 272 -4.14 -11.84 -1.21
C ILE A 272 -5.17 -11.35 -0.18
N PHE A 273 -5.76 -10.18 -0.36
CA PHE A 273 -6.81 -9.67 0.52
C PHE A 273 -7.98 -10.66 0.60
N GLU A 274 -8.52 -11.08 -0.55
CA GLU A 274 -9.63 -12.03 -0.61
C GLU A 274 -9.29 -13.40 -0.01
N GLY A 275 -8.04 -13.84 -0.14
CA GLY A 275 -7.57 -15.10 0.47
C GLY A 275 -7.39 -15.04 1.98
N LEU A 276 -7.23 -13.85 2.56
CA LEU A 276 -6.95 -13.65 3.99
C LEU A 276 -8.18 -13.30 4.84
N ILE A 277 -9.34 -13.07 4.22
CA ILE A 277 -10.58 -12.76 4.92
C ILE A 277 -11.55 -13.95 4.88
N THR A 278 -12.33 -14.10 5.95
CA THR A 278 -13.33 -15.16 6.03
C THR A 278 -14.66 -14.76 5.35
N ASP A 279 -15.51 -15.75 5.06
CA ASP A 279 -16.86 -15.49 4.57
C ASP A 279 -17.71 -14.75 5.62
N LYS A 280 -17.43 -14.93 6.91
CA LYS A 280 -18.08 -14.18 7.98
C LYS A 280 -17.76 -12.69 7.86
N LEU A 281 -16.49 -12.32 7.67
CA LEU A 281 -16.11 -10.93 7.48
C LEU A 281 -16.80 -10.32 6.24
N ARG A 282 -16.79 -11.03 5.11
CA ARG A 282 -17.46 -10.57 3.88
C ARG A 282 -18.95 -10.28 4.11
N ASN A 283 -19.66 -11.25 4.71
CA ASN A 283 -21.12 -11.21 4.80
C ASN A 283 -21.63 -10.32 5.92
N GLU A 284 -20.94 -10.28 7.07
CA GLU A 284 -21.42 -9.59 8.26
C GLU A 284 -20.86 -8.18 8.43
N VAL A 285 -19.74 -7.85 7.77
CA VAL A 285 -19.09 -6.54 7.88
C VAL A 285 -18.97 -5.84 6.53
N LEU A 286 -18.30 -6.44 5.56
CA LEU A 286 -17.92 -5.73 4.34
C LEU A 286 -19.10 -5.44 3.41
N ARG A 287 -20.07 -6.35 3.33
CA ARG A 287 -21.29 -6.21 2.50
C ARG A 287 -22.41 -5.43 3.21
N ARG A 288 -22.29 -5.19 4.51
CA ARG A 288 -23.25 -4.40 5.27
C ARG A 288 -22.79 -2.95 5.27
N GLY A 289 -23.42 -2.11 4.44
CA GLY A 289 -23.23 -0.67 4.37
C GLY A 289 -24.41 0.09 4.97
#